data_d4c33de408edc4fe20b4faa778bd2ec7
#
_entry.id   d4c33de408edc4fe20b4faa778bd2ec7
#
_cell.length_a   1.000
_cell.length_b   1.000
_cell.length_c   1.000
_cell.angle_alpha   90.00
_cell.angle_beta   90.00
_cell.angle_gamma   90.00
#
_symmetry.space_group_name_H-M   'P 1'
#
loop_
_entity.id
_entity.type
_entity.pdbx_description
1 polymer ?
#
loop_
_entity_poly.entity_id
_entity_poly.type
_entity_poly.pdbx_seq_one_letter_code
_entity_poly.pdbx_strand_id
1 'polypeptide(L)'
;MKFITKKGKSLGIGLAMVGSLLVSSLQAGPVYLHSGESIVSWKLKPEAEVGTNVPALLNAGYDTSSWVDAVVPGTAFTSYVTAGLEKDPNFGDNIHNVDRAKYDRSFWYRTEFKVPADFDKALTWLNFNGVNRKAEIYLNGHLLGILDGFMHRGRFNITEIVKKDQPNVLAVLVHMPQTPLANYGSPTYLSSGGWDWMPYVPGLNMGITDKVYLSNTGTATIIDPW
;
A
#
# COMPACT_ATOMS: atom_id res chain seq x y z
N MET A 1 -30.03 -29.35 84.98
CA MET A 1 -29.23 -29.86 83.90
C MET A 1 -29.03 -28.70 82.90
N LYS A 2 -27.84 -28.01 82.92
CA LYS A 2 -27.58 -26.82 82.13
C LYS A 2 -26.66 -27.24 80.94
N PHE A 3 -27.12 -27.06 79.70
CA PHE A 3 -26.30 -27.25 78.54
C PHE A 3 -25.56 -25.95 78.19
N ILE A 4 -24.24 -26.04 78.16
CA ILE A 4 -23.36 -24.93 77.73
C ILE A 4 -23.08 -25.10 76.23
N THR A 5 -23.53 -24.18 75.44
CA THR A 5 -23.21 -24.11 74.01
C THR A 5 -21.96 -23.29 73.82
N LYS A 6 -20.89 -23.92 73.33
CA LYS A 6 -19.64 -23.23 72.83
C LYS A 6 -19.90 -22.59 71.48
N LYS A 7 -19.72 -21.27 71.40
CA LYS A 7 -19.63 -20.56 70.12
C LYS A 7 -18.28 -20.84 69.49
N GLY A 8 -18.31 -21.48 68.32
CA GLY A 8 -17.16 -21.60 67.47
C GLY A 8 -16.92 -20.29 66.71
N LYS A 9 -15.69 -19.76 66.77
CA LYS A 9 -15.23 -18.64 65.91
C LYS A 9 -14.92 -19.18 64.52
N SER A 10 -15.68 -18.75 63.53
CA SER A 10 -15.39 -18.96 62.12
C SER A 10 -14.29 -18.01 61.70
N LEU A 11 -13.15 -18.53 61.30
CA LEU A 11 -12.06 -17.80 60.66
C LEU A 11 -12.42 -17.68 59.19
N GLY A 12 -12.88 -16.49 58.78
CA GLY A 12 -13.10 -16.17 57.36
C GLY A 12 -11.76 -15.97 56.66
N ILE A 13 -11.38 -16.92 55.80
CA ILE A 13 -10.28 -16.75 54.87
C ILE A 13 -10.80 -15.87 53.72
N GLY A 14 -10.43 -14.60 53.74
CA GLY A 14 -10.67 -13.70 52.62
C GLY A 14 -9.82 -14.10 51.43
N LEU A 15 -10.44 -14.69 50.42
CA LEU A 15 -9.82 -14.95 49.15
C LEU A 15 -9.73 -13.62 48.39
N ALA A 16 -8.55 -12.96 48.40
CA ALA A 16 -8.28 -11.80 47.55
C ALA A 16 -8.20 -12.29 46.12
N MET A 17 -9.24 -12.09 45.33
CA MET A 17 -9.17 -12.20 43.87
C MET A 17 -8.29 -11.05 43.36
N VAL A 18 -7.04 -11.35 43.02
CA VAL A 18 -6.25 -10.49 42.19
C VAL A 18 -6.80 -10.62 40.77
N GLY A 19 -7.73 -9.73 40.45
CA GLY A 19 -8.18 -9.56 39.07
C GLY A 19 -7.03 -8.99 38.26
N SER A 20 -6.32 -9.86 37.52
CA SER A 20 -5.43 -9.39 36.47
C SER A 20 -6.30 -8.75 35.39
N LEU A 21 -6.33 -7.42 35.39
CA LEU A 21 -6.81 -6.64 34.27
C LEU A 21 -5.88 -6.96 33.09
N LEU A 22 -6.29 -7.92 32.27
CA LEU A 22 -5.79 -8.06 30.93
C LEU A 22 -6.25 -6.80 30.17
N VAL A 23 -5.43 -5.76 30.21
CA VAL A 23 -5.52 -4.67 29.25
C VAL A 23 -5.13 -5.28 27.91
N SER A 24 -6.11 -5.82 27.20
CA SER A 24 -5.93 -6.10 25.78
C SER A 24 -5.69 -4.75 25.11
N SER A 25 -4.42 -4.43 24.83
CA SER A 25 -4.10 -3.34 23.95
C SER A 25 -4.73 -3.68 22.60
N LEU A 26 -5.87 -3.08 22.29
CA LEU A 26 -6.42 -3.12 20.95
C LEU A 26 -5.31 -2.60 20.03
N GLN A 27 -4.69 -3.48 19.28
CA GLN A 27 -3.76 -3.10 18.24
C GLN A 27 -4.58 -2.48 17.13
N ALA A 28 -4.30 -1.22 16.77
CA ALA A 28 -4.91 -0.64 15.61
C ALA A 28 -4.66 -1.55 14.41
N GLY A 29 -5.72 -1.89 13.70
CA GLY A 29 -5.63 -2.73 12.51
C GLY A 29 -4.81 -2.05 11.40
N PRO A 30 -4.49 -2.75 10.33
CA PRO A 30 -3.84 -2.15 9.17
C PRO A 30 -4.74 -1.06 8.56
N VAL A 31 -4.14 0.06 8.18
CA VAL A 31 -4.82 1.16 7.48
C VAL A 31 -4.48 1.07 6.01
N TYR A 32 -5.44 0.70 5.19
CA TYR A 32 -5.25 0.56 3.75
C TYR A 32 -5.22 1.91 3.05
N LEU A 33 -4.27 2.05 2.12
CA LEU A 33 -4.11 3.21 1.25
C LEU A 33 -4.58 2.86 -0.16
N HIS A 34 -5.84 2.42 -0.29
CA HIS A 34 -6.43 2.01 -1.56
C HIS A 34 -7.31 3.11 -2.14
N SER A 35 -7.47 3.09 -3.46
CA SER A 35 -8.48 3.90 -4.12
C SER A 35 -9.88 3.41 -3.75
N GLY A 36 -10.77 4.34 -3.34
CA GLY A 36 -12.19 4.05 -3.08
C GLY A 36 -12.54 3.46 -1.71
N GLU A 37 -11.59 2.94 -0.93
CA GLU A 37 -11.85 2.37 0.41
C GLU A 37 -11.47 3.30 1.56
N SER A 38 -10.65 4.29 1.28
CA SER A 38 -10.17 5.20 2.29
C SER A 38 -10.29 6.64 1.83
N ILE A 39 -9.99 7.55 2.75
CA ILE A 39 -9.93 8.99 2.50
C ILE A 39 -8.74 9.40 1.61
N VAL A 40 -8.01 8.46 1.04
CA VAL A 40 -6.87 8.74 0.15
C VAL A 40 -7.30 8.70 -1.31
N SER A 41 -6.85 9.68 -2.08
CA SER A 41 -6.97 9.73 -3.53
C SER A 41 -5.60 9.55 -4.15
N TRP A 42 -5.47 8.55 -5.00
CA TRP A 42 -4.27 8.34 -5.78
C TRP A 42 -4.36 9.07 -7.11
N LYS A 43 -3.26 9.65 -7.52
CA LYS A 43 -3.09 10.34 -8.79
C LYS A 43 -1.96 9.70 -9.59
N LEU A 44 -2.08 9.72 -10.92
CA LEU A 44 -1.20 9.06 -11.85
C LEU A 44 -0.79 10.03 -12.97
N LYS A 45 0.50 10.07 -13.30
CA LYS A 45 1.01 10.83 -14.45
C LYS A 45 2.24 10.17 -15.05
N PRO A 46 2.40 10.17 -16.39
CA PRO A 46 3.63 9.72 -17.02
C PRO A 46 4.85 10.48 -16.50
N GLU A 47 5.95 9.77 -16.23
CA GLU A 47 7.20 10.34 -15.73
C GLU A 47 7.70 11.48 -16.61
N ALA A 48 7.73 11.27 -17.91
CA ALA A 48 8.20 12.26 -18.89
C ALA A 48 7.37 13.58 -18.89
N GLU A 49 6.14 13.55 -18.38
CA GLU A 49 5.26 14.72 -18.32
C GLU A 49 5.34 15.47 -16.98
N VAL A 50 6.02 14.91 -15.99
CA VAL A 50 6.30 15.58 -14.71
C VAL A 50 7.49 16.55 -14.86
N GLY A 51 8.39 16.25 -15.80
CA GLY A 51 9.58 17.07 -16.07
C GLY A 51 10.61 16.97 -14.95
N THR A 52 11.38 18.05 -14.75
CA THR A 52 12.50 18.07 -13.79
C THR A 52 12.09 18.42 -12.36
N ASN A 53 10.82 18.76 -12.11
CA ASN A 53 10.35 19.23 -10.81
C ASN A 53 9.99 18.09 -9.84
N VAL A 54 10.74 16.99 -9.88
CA VAL A 54 10.57 15.85 -9.00
C VAL A 54 10.63 16.23 -7.52
N PRO A 55 11.55 17.10 -7.04
CA PRO A 55 11.57 17.48 -5.63
C PRO A 55 10.25 18.10 -5.15
N ALA A 56 9.56 18.89 -5.97
CA ALA A 56 8.29 19.50 -5.58
C ALA A 56 7.17 18.45 -5.46
N LEU A 57 7.12 17.52 -6.39
CA LEU A 57 6.14 16.42 -6.40
C LEU A 57 6.20 15.56 -5.11
N LEU A 58 7.38 15.44 -4.49
CA LEU A 58 7.60 14.64 -3.28
C LEU A 58 7.14 15.37 -1.99
N ASN A 59 6.65 16.60 -2.10
CA ASN A 59 6.21 17.41 -0.98
C ASN A 59 4.70 17.69 -1.01
N ALA A 60 4.13 18.00 0.16
CA ALA A 60 2.72 18.33 0.28
C ALA A 60 2.37 19.61 -0.49
N GLY A 61 1.12 19.65 -1.00
CA GLY A 61 0.61 20.82 -1.73
C GLY A 61 1.03 20.90 -3.19
N TYR A 62 1.66 19.87 -3.73
CA TYR A 62 1.93 19.79 -5.17
C TYR A 62 0.62 19.66 -5.96
N ASP A 63 0.46 20.48 -6.98
CA ASP A 63 -0.75 20.47 -7.81
C ASP A 63 -0.81 19.21 -8.70
N THR A 64 -1.79 18.38 -8.42
CA THR A 64 -2.09 17.17 -9.19
C THR A 64 -3.40 17.27 -9.96
N SER A 65 -3.98 18.46 -10.13
CA SER A 65 -5.27 18.65 -10.79
C SER A 65 -5.31 18.13 -12.24
N SER A 66 -4.16 18.19 -12.93
CA SER A 66 -4.01 17.66 -14.28
C SER A 66 -3.64 16.17 -14.35
N TRP A 67 -3.57 15.49 -13.21
CA TRP A 67 -3.22 14.07 -13.16
C TRP A 67 -4.48 13.21 -13.26
N VAL A 68 -4.34 12.00 -13.79
CA VAL A 68 -5.41 11.02 -13.85
C VAL A 68 -5.64 10.42 -12.45
N ASP A 69 -6.89 10.17 -12.09
CA ASP A 69 -7.21 9.40 -10.88
C ASP A 69 -6.71 7.96 -11.05
N ALA A 70 -5.85 7.53 -10.14
CA ALA A 70 -5.27 6.20 -10.20
C ALA A 70 -6.08 5.18 -9.42
N VAL A 71 -6.21 3.99 -9.97
CA VAL A 71 -6.75 2.81 -9.29
C VAL A 71 -5.62 2.09 -8.57
N VAL A 72 -5.72 1.97 -7.25
CA VAL A 72 -4.76 1.23 -6.40
C VAL A 72 -5.55 0.36 -5.42
N PRO A 73 -5.39 -0.97 -5.46
CA PRO A 73 -4.58 -1.75 -6.40
C PRO A 73 -5.07 -1.69 -7.84
N GLY A 74 -4.13 -1.63 -8.80
CA GLY A 74 -4.45 -1.61 -10.22
C GLY A 74 -3.23 -1.31 -11.10
N THR A 75 -3.48 -1.22 -12.39
CA THR A 75 -2.45 -0.87 -13.39
C THR A 75 -2.61 0.57 -13.87
N ALA A 76 -1.58 1.11 -14.51
CA ALA A 76 -1.68 2.40 -15.18
C ALA A 76 -2.82 2.38 -16.21
N PHE A 77 -2.88 1.36 -17.04
CA PHE A 77 -3.94 1.23 -18.06
C PHE A 77 -5.34 1.17 -17.45
N THR A 78 -5.55 0.36 -16.39
CA THR A 78 -6.84 0.30 -15.68
C THR A 78 -7.28 1.66 -15.16
N SER A 79 -6.34 2.48 -14.69
CA SER A 79 -6.65 3.83 -14.21
C SER A 79 -7.23 4.72 -15.33
N TYR A 80 -6.66 4.65 -16.53
CA TYR A 80 -7.19 5.40 -17.69
C TYR A 80 -8.55 4.89 -18.15
N VAL A 81 -8.77 3.56 -18.12
CA VAL A 81 -10.09 2.97 -18.43
C VAL A 81 -11.14 3.45 -17.40
N THR A 82 -10.80 3.39 -16.12
CA THR A 82 -11.72 3.82 -15.03
C THR A 82 -12.02 5.32 -15.10
N ALA A 83 -11.05 6.14 -15.51
CA ALA A 83 -11.23 7.57 -15.72
C ALA A 83 -12.02 7.89 -17.00
N GLY A 84 -12.42 6.91 -17.81
CA GLY A 84 -13.14 7.10 -19.07
C GLY A 84 -12.27 7.67 -20.20
N LEU A 85 -10.95 7.64 -20.05
CA LEU A 85 -10.00 8.12 -21.05
C LEU A 85 -9.61 7.04 -22.06
N GLU A 86 -9.95 5.79 -21.78
CA GLU A 86 -9.85 4.64 -22.67
C GLU A 86 -11.14 3.82 -22.62
N LYS A 87 -11.42 3.11 -23.71
CA LYS A 87 -12.56 2.21 -23.80
C LYS A 87 -12.30 0.92 -23.01
N ASP A 88 -13.40 0.24 -22.64
CA ASP A 88 -13.28 -1.09 -22.01
C ASP A 88 -12.51 -2.05 -22.95
N PRO A 89 -11.34 -2.53 -22.54
CA PRO A 89 -10.51 -3.41 -23.37
C PRO A 89 -11.14 -4.79 -23.62
N ASN A 90 -12.12 -5.17 -22.80
CA ASN A 90 -12.78 -6.47 -22.91
C ASN A 90 -13.97 -6.47 -23.90
N PHE A 91 -14.28 -5.30 -24.48
CA PHE A 91 -15.39 -5.18 -25.41
C PHE A 91 -14.90 -5.05 -26.86
N GLY A 92 -15.29 -5.99 -27.72
CA GLY A 92 -14.95 -6.02 -29.15
C GLY A 92 -13.43 -5.95 -29.39
N ASP A 93 -13.04 -5.07 -30.28
CA ASP A 93 -11.63 -4.89 -30.68
C ASP A 93 -10.91 -3.75 -29.92
N ASN A 94 -11.49 -3.26 -28.85
CA ASN A 94 -10.98 -2.07 -28.16
C ASN A 94 -9.52 -2.21 -27.75
N ILE A 95 -9.10 -3.38 -27.25
CA ILE A 95 -7.71 -3.62 -26.82
C ILE A 95 -6.71 -3.46 -27.98
N HIS A 96 -7.10 -3.80 -29.20
CA HIS A 96 -6.25 -3.66 -30.39
C HIS A 96 -6.14 -2.22 -30.90
N ASN A 97 -7.07 -1.35 -30.49
CA ASN A 97 -7.13 0.04 -30.90
C ASN A 97 -6.45 0.99 -29.90
N VAL A 98 -5.87 0.47 -28.82
CA VAL A 98 -5.17 1.29 -27.82
C VAL A 98 -3.85 1.80 -28.38
N ASP A 99 -3.61 3.10 -28.25
CA ASP A 99 -2.29 3.68 -28.52
C ASP A 99 -1.32 3.27 -27.41
N ARG A 100 -0.50 2.27 -27.70
CA ARG A 100 0.46 1.69 -26.78
C ARG A 100 1.50 2.69 -26.27
N ALA A 101 1.89 3.67 -27.09
CA ALA A 101 2.88 4.67 -26.72
C ALA A 101 2.47 5.52 -25.51
N LYS A 102 1.17 5.59 -25.20
CA LYS A 102 0.66 6.24 -24.00
C LYS A 102 1.02 5.48 -22.73
N TYR A 103 1.23 4.16 -22.80
CA TYR A 103 1.38 3.28 -21.66
C TYR A 103 2.74 2.63 -21.55
N ASP A 104 3.47 2.47 -22.67
CA ASP A 104 4.80 1.86 -22.72
C ASP A 104 5.87 2.83 -22.19
N ARG A 105 5.65 3.37 -20.99
CA ARG A 105 6.49 4.35 -20.31
C ARG A 105 6.30 4.30 -18.80
N SER A 106 7.25 4.83 -18.03
CA SER A 106 7.18 4.90 -16.57
C SER A 106 6.12 5.90 -16.09
N PHE A 107 5.57 5.64 -14.90
CA PHE A 107 4.54 6.49 -14.31
C PHE A 107 4.84 6.82 -12.86
N TRP A 108 4.58 8.07 -12.49
CA TRP A 108 4.43 8.48 -11.10
C TRP A 108 3.02 8.21 -10.61
N TYR A 109 2.94 7.50 -9.46
CA TYR A 109 1.76 7.42 -8.61
C TYR A 109 1.98 8.31 -7.41
N ARG A 110 0.97 9.07 -6.99
CA ARG A 110 1.09 9.96 -5.84
C ARG A 110 -0.20 9.99 -5.04
N THR A 111 -0.07 9.97 -3.72
CA THR A 111 -1.19 10.22 -2.79
C THR A 111 -0.73 11.03 -1.59
N GLU A 112 -1.68 11.69 -0.95
CA GLU A 112 -1.50 12.29 0.35
C GLU A 112 -2.39 11.58 1.37
N PHE A 113 -1.87 11.32 2.56
CA PHE A 113 -2.60 10.65 3.61
C PHE A 113 -2.23 11.20 4.99
N LYS A 114 -3.12 11.00 5.96
CA LYS A 114 -2.84 11.25 7.37
C LYS A 114 -2.74 9.93 8.13
N VAL A 115 -1.82 9.87 9.08
CA VAL A 115 -1.72 8.74 9.99
C VAL A 115 -2.83 8.87 11.03
N PRO A 116 -3.58 7.81 11.33
CA PRO A 116 -4.58 7.83 12.39
C PRO A 116 -3.98 8.15 13.76
N ALA A 117 -4.74 8.82 14.61
CA ALA A 117 -4.28 9.25 15.94
C ALA A 117 -3.93 8.08 16.88
N ASP A 118 -4.54 6.92 16.65
CA ASP A 118 -4.30 5.68 17.40
C ASP A 118 -3.07 4.89 16.90
N PHE A 119 -2.34 5.42 15.90
CA PHE A 119 -1.07 4.89 15.41
C PHE A 119 0.08 5.33 16.32
N ASP A 120 0.08 4.85 17.55
CA ASP A 120 0.96 5.28 18.65
C ASP A 120 2.00 4.24 19.08
N LYS A 121 2.06 3.09 18.39
CA LYS A 121 3.04 2.02 18.70
C LYS A 121 4.46 2.45 18.38
N ALA A 122 5.43 1.68 18.89
CA ALA A 122 6.84 2.02 18.79
C ALA A 122 7.36 2.10 17.35
N LEU A 123 6.82 1.27 16.45
CA LEU A 123 7.25 1.23 15.05
C LEU A 123 6.06 1.35 14.11
N THR A 124 6.21 2.22 13.11
CA THR A 124 5.27 2.40 12.00
C THR A 124 5.88 1.88 10.71
N TRP A 125 5.10 1.09 9.99
CA TRP A 125 5.53 0.43 8.76
C TRP A 125 4.65 0.82 7.59
N LEU A 126 5.27 1.09 6.44
CA LEU A 126 4.61 1.16 5.15
C LEU A 126 4.85 -0.16 4.41
N ASN A 127 3.76 -0.79 3.99
CA ASN A 127 3.79 -2.11 3.37
C ASN A 127 3.24 -2.05 1.96
N PHE A 128 3.91 -2.76 1.04
CA PHE A 128 3.47 -3.04 -0.32
C PHE A 128 3.42 -4.55 -0.52
N ASN A 129 2.29 -5.10 -0.91
CA ASN A 129 2.20 -6.52 -1.22
C ASN A 129 2.61 -6.86 -2.65
N GLY A 130 2.54 -5.89 -3.56
CA GLY A 130 2.97 -6.09 -4.93
C GLY A 130 3.01 -4.80 -5.74
N VAL A 131 4.07 -4.67 -6.51
CA VAL A 131 4.22 -3.66 -7.58
C VAL A 131 4.71 -4.39 -8.83
N ASN A 132 4.10 -4.12 -9.96
CA ASN A 132 4.58 -4.66 -11.22
C ASN A 132 5.29 -3.57 -12.04
N ARG A 133 6.57 -3.68 -12.25
CA ARG A 133 7.46 -4.69 -11.68
C ARG A 133 8.53 -4.04 -10.80
N LYS A 134 9.08 -2.91 -11.23
CA LYS A 134 10.12 -2.17 -10.51
C LYS A 134 9.58 -0.82 -10.09
N ALA A 135 9.79 -0.45 -8.84
CA ALA A 135 9.37 0.86 -8.36
C ALA A 135 10.34 1.44 -7.33
N GLU A 136 10.45 2.75 -7.38
CA GLU A 136 11.09 3.56 -6.35
C GLU A 136 10.02 4.13 -5.43
N ILE A 137 10.19 3.94 -4.13
CA ILE A 137 9.20 4.32 -3.11
C ILE A 137 9.71 5.52 -2.32
N TYR A 138 8.97 6.63 -2.36
CA TYR A 138 9.32 7.86 -1.65
C TYR A 138 8.24 8.23 -0.64
N LEU A 139 8.66 8.61 0.57
CA LEU A 139 7.79 9.18 1.60
C LEU A 139 8.35 10.51 2.07
N ASN A 140 7.56 11.58 1.98
CA ASN A 140 7.92 12.92 2.44
C ASN A 140 9.29 13.41 1.90
N GLY A 141 9.60 13.10 0.65
CA GLY A 141 10.86 13.47 0.02
C GLY A 141 12.01 12.47 0.20
N HIS A 142 11.85 11.46 1.05
CA HIS A 142 12.87 10.45 1.32
C HIS A 142 12.65 9.20 0.48
N LEU A 143 13.68 8.76 -0.24
CA LEU A 143 13.69 7.45 -0.89
C LEU A 143 13.77 6.36 0.19
N LEU A 144 12.71 5.56 0.32
CA LEU A 144 12.66 4.44 1.26
C LEU A 144 13.39 3.21 0.72
N GLY A 145 13.33 3.01 -0.58
CA GLY A 145 13.96 1.88 -1.26
C GLY A 145 13.36 1.59 -2.62
N ILE A 146 13.84 0.50 -3.21
CA ILE A 146 13.42 0.03 -4.53
C ILE A 146 12.81 -1.36 -4.38
N LEU A 147 11.63 -1.56 -4.96
CA LEU A 147 11.06 -2.88 -5.17
C LEU A 147 11.38 -3.32 -6.60
N ASP A 148 11.90 -4.51 -6.77
CA ASP A 148 12.17 -5.10 -8.08
C ASP A 148 11.76 -6.57 -8.07
N GLY A 149 10.63 -6.86 -8.70
CA GLY A 149 10.05 -8.19 -8.78
C GLY A 149 8.55 -8.18 -8.55
N PHE A 150 7.79 -8.84 -9.42
CA PHE A 150 6.33 -8.88 -9.40
C PHE A 150 5.75 -9.37 -8.06
N MET A 151 6.38 -10.38 -7.45
CA MET A 151 5.95 -10.97 -6.17
C MET A 151 6.74 -10.42 -4.96
N HIS A 152 7.57 -9.41 -5.17
CA HIS A 152 8.41 -8.84 -4.12
C HIS A 152 7.58 -7.91 -3.24
N ARG A 153 7.44 -8.27 -1.97
CA ARG A 153 6.79 -7.42 -0.97
C ARG A 153 7.76 -6.39 -0.41
N GLY A 154 7.28 -5.16 -0.24
CA GLY A 154 8.02 -4.10 0.43
C GLY A 154 7.51 -3.89 1.85
N ARG A 155 8.44 -3.76 2.79
CA ARG A 155 8.14 -3.37 4.17
C ARG A 155 9.18 -2.36 4.64
N PHE A 156 8.76 -1.11 4.79
CA PHE A 156 9.64 0.00 5.12
C PHE A 156 9.33 0.53 6.51
N ASN A 157 10.34 0.64 7.36
CA ASN A 157 10.21 1.33 8.64
C ASN A 157 10.16 2.84 8.37
N ILE A 158 9.04 3.47 8.68
CA ILE A 158 8.81 4.89 8.44
C ILE A 158 8.64 5.69 9.73
N THR A 159 8.95 5.11 10.87
CA THR A 159 8.72 5.68 12.20
C THR A 159 9.27 7.09 12.35
N GLU A 160 10.49 7.33 11.85
CA GLU A 160 11.17 8.63 11.96
C GLU A 160 10.81 9.61 10.81
N ILE A 161 10.15 9.10 9.76
CA ILE A 161 9.87 9.87 8.53
C ILE A 161 8.41 10.31 8.48
N VAL A 162 7.52 9.49 9.04
CA VAL A 162 6.09 9.75 9.03
C VAL A 162 5.74 10.93 9.93
N LYS A 163 4.93 11.86 9.42
CA LYS A 163 4.47 13.04 10.15
C LYS A 163 3.13 12.70 10.80
N LYS A 164 3.05 12.83 12.13
CA LYS A 164 1.78 12.71 12.86
C LYS A 164 1.01 14.03 12.72
N ASP A 165 -0.32 13.92 12.63
CA ASP A 165 -1.25 15.05 12.55
C ASP A 165 -1.07 15.99 11.33
N GLN A 166 -0.21 15.63 10.39
CA GLN A 166 0.04 16.38 9.16
C GLN A 166 -0.14 15.47 7.94
N PRO A 167 -0.35 16.04 6.74
CA PRO A 167 -0.33 15.29 5.52
C PRO A 167 1.05 14.67 5.27
N ASN A 168 1.06 13.39 4.91
CA ASN A 168 2.22 12.67 4.40
C ASN A 168 2.06 12.47 2.91
N VAL A 169 3.14 12.60 2.16
CA VAL A 169 3.17 12.39 0.71
C VAL A 169 3.84 11.06 0.43
N LEU A 170 3.09 10.15 -0.17
CA LEU A 170 3.62 8.92 -0.73
C LEU A 170 3.67 9.05 -2.26
N ALA A 171 4.86 8.94 -2.81
CA ALA A 171 5.08 8.95 -4.25
C ALA A 171 5.83 7.68 -4.66
N VAL A 172 5.40 7.08 -5.77
CA VAL A 172 5.92 5.82 -6.27
C VAL A 172 6.19 5.99 -7.76
N LEU A 173 7.46 5.88 -8.16
CA LEU A 173 7.82 5.82 -9.57
C LEU A 173 7.83 4.36 -10.01
N VAL A 174 6.85 3.97 -10.81
CA VAL A 174 6.79 2.63 -11.40
C VAL A 174 7.44 2.67 -12.76
N HIS A 175 8.52 1.91 -12.92
CA HIS A 175 9.29 1.86 -14.15
C HIS A 175 8.65 0.95 -15.18
N MET A 176 8.68 1.39 -16.44
CA MET A 176 8.34 0.53 -17.57
C MET A 176 9.31 -0.65 -17.62
N PRO A 177 8.82 -1.89 -17.71
CA PRO A 177 9.67 -3.05 -17.92
C PRO A 177 10.49 -2.89 -19.21
N GLN A 178 11.80 -3.09 -19.12
CA GLN A 178 12.70 -2.86 -20.25
C GLN A 178 12.63 -3.94 -21.33
N THR A 179 12.00 -5.06 -21.02
CA THR A 179 11.87 -6.18 -21.96
C THR A 179 10.44 -6.24 -22.47
N PRO A 180 10.13 -5.66 -23.63
CA PRO A 180 8.76 -5.55 -24.15
C PRO A 180 8.22 -6.88 -24.67
N LEU A 181 9.07 -7.87 -24.89
CA LEU A 181 8.67 -9.18 -25.41
C LEU A 181 8.57 -10.18 -24.25
N ALA A 182 7.42 -10.18 -23.59
CA ALA A 182 7.13 -11.06 -22.46
C ALA A 182 7.31 -12.55 -22.78
N ASN A 183 7.16 -12.95 -24.07
CA ASN A 183 7.16 -14.34 -24.50
C ASN A 183 8.55 -14.95 -24.68
N TYR A 184 9.63 -14.19 -24.51
CA TYR A 184 10.98 -14.64 -24.80
C TYR A 184 11.91 -14.65 -23.58
N GLY A 185 11.47 -15.30 -22.51
CA GLY A 185 12.30 -15.43 -21.31
C GLY A 185 12.42 -14.19 -20.46
N SER A 186 11.52 -13.21 -20.64
CA SER A 186 11.44 -12.04 -19.79
C SER A 186 11.10 -12.47 -18.36
N PRO A 187 11.81 -11.95 -17.34
CA PRO A 187 11.45 -12.18 -15.95
C PRO A 187 10.08 -11.60 -15.56
N THR A 188 9.47 -10.79 -16.44
CA THR A 188 8.13 -10.24 -16.27
C THR A 188 7.05 -11.02 -17.02
N TYR A 189 7.39 -12.14 -17.59
CA TYR A 189 6.51 -12.92 -18.46
C TYR A 189 5.10 -13.14 -17.85
N LEU A 190 5.04 -13.64 -16.62
CA LEU A 190 3.77 -13.94 -15.93
C LEU A 190 2.99 -12.68 -15.55
N SER A 191 3.64 -11.56 -15.41
CA SER A 191 3.01 -10.31 -14.96
C SER A 191 2.65 -9.36 -16.09
N SER A 192 3.27 -9.51 -17.26
CA SER A 192 3.22 -8.44 -18.25
C SER A 192 2.55 -8.81 -19.58
N GLY A 193 2.35 -10.05 -19.90
CA GLY A 193 1.75 -10.33 -21.19
C GLY A 193 1.18 -11.73 -21.32
N GLY A 194 1.78 -12.66 -20.63
CA GLY A 194 1.34 -14.02 -20.69
C GLY A 194 1.69 -14.69 -22.01
N TRP A 195 0.72 -15.35 -22.61
CA TRP A 195 0.91 -16.25 -23.74
C TRP A 195 0.83 -15.54 -25.09
N ASP A 196 1.39 -16.10 -26.12
CA ASP A 196 1.45 -15.55 -27.48
C ASP A 196 0.07 -15.38 -28.15
N TRP A 197 -0.96 -16.06 -27.67
CA TRP A 197 -2.34 -15.88 -28.15
C TRP A 197 -3.09 -14.71 -27.48
N MET A 198 -2.51 -14.08 -26.45
CA MET A 198 -3.14 -12.93 -25.80
C MET A 198 -2.77 -11.65 -26.53
N PRO A 199 -3.69 -10.67 -26.61
CA PRO A 199 -3.33 -9.36 -27.13
C PRO A 199 -2.27 -8.72 -26.24
N TYR A 200 -1.49 -7.83 -26.80
CA TYR A 200 -0.54 -7.03 -26.05
C TYR A 200 -1.27 -6.19 -25.00
N VAL A 201 -0.83 -6.31 -23.77
CA VAL A 201 -1.38 -5.52 -22.66
C VAL A 201 -0.65 -4.18 -22.57
N PRO A 202 -1.35 -3.04 -22.72
CA PRO A 202 -0.71 -1.72 -22.66
C PRO A 202 0.03 -1.51 -21.34
N GLY A 203 1.28 -1.04 -21.43
CA GLY A 203 2.14 -0.84 -20.27
C GLY A 203 2.52 -2.12 -19.53
N LEU A 204 2.33 -3.29 -20.12
CA LEU A 204 2.71 -4.60 -19.56
C LEU A 204 2.22 -4.81 -18.12
N ASN A 205 0.97 -4.47 -17.83
CA ASN A 205 0.35 -4.55 -16.50
C ASN A 205 1.10 -3.75 -15.40
N MET A 206 1.87 -2.75 -15.78
CA MET A 206 2.64 -1.92 -14.85
C MET A 206 1.71 -1.18 -13.88
N GLY A 207 2.04 -1.21 -12.59
CA GLY A 207 1.27 -0.50 -11.56
C GLY A 207 1.52 -1.00 -10.15
N ILE A 208 0.77 -0.44 -9.22
CA ILE A 208 0.69 -0.91 -7.83
C ILE A 208 -0.41 -1.96 -7.80
N THR A 209 -0.03 -3.22 -7.94
CA THR A 209 -0.95 -4.32 -8.30
C THR A 209 -1.57 -5.04 -7.10
N ASP A 210 -1.10 -4.77 -5.90
CA ASP A 210 -1.65 -5.34 -4.67
C ASP A 210 -1.68 -4.29 -3.54
N LYS A 211 -2.06 -4.72 -2.34
CA LYS A 211 -2.35 -3.87 -1.19
C LYS A 211 -1.17 -2.97 -0.80
N VAL A 212 -1.50 -1.71 -0.54
CA VAL A 212 -0.64 -0.74 0.15
C VAL A 212 -1.29 -0.40 1.47
N TYR A 213 -0.56 -0.51 2.57
CA TYR A 213 -1.14 -0.25 3.88
C TYR A 213 -0.10 0.17 4.92
N LEU A 214 -0.57 0.89 5.93
CA LEU A 214 0.18 1.16 7.15
C LEU A 214 -0.10 0.09 8.19
N SER A 215 0.93 -0.27 8.93
CA SER A 215 0.79 -1.08 10.14
C SER A 215 1.69 -0.53 11.24
N ASN A 216 1.32 -0.76 12.50
CA ASN A 216 2.16 -0.40 13.62
C ASN A 216 2.44 -1.61 14.51
N THR A 217 3.61 -1.65 15.12
CA THR A 217 4.02 -2.75 15.98
C THR A 217 4.74 -2.23 17.22
N GLY A 218 4.88 -3.08 18.23
CA GLY A 218 5.85 -2.87 19.29
C GLY A 218 7.28 -2.94 18.77
N THR A 219 8.25 -2.91 19.67
CA THR A 219 9.69 -3.03 19.34
C THR A 219 10.06 -4.41 18.78
N ALA A 220 9.24 -5.41 19.05
CA ALA A 220 9.38 -6.76 18.51
C ALA A 220 8.15 -7.12 17.67
N THR A 221 8.36 -7.82 16.57
CA THR A 221 7.30 -8.30 15.67
C THR A 221 7.67 -9.67 15.11
N ILE A 222 6.67 -10.52 14.94
CA ILE A 222 6.82 -11.80 14.23
C ILE A 222 6.50 -11.54 12.76
N ILE A 223 7.38 -12.00 11.87
CA ILE A 223 7.20 -11.89 10.42
C ILE A 223 7.10 -13.31 9.89
N ASP A 224 6.06 -13.54 9.07
CA ASP A 224 5.80 -14.83 8.40
C ASP A 224 5.95 -16.04 9.33
N PRO A 225 5.12 -16.13 10.41
CA PRO A 225 5.17 -17.28 11.30
C PRO A 225 4.74 -18.55 10.56
N TRP A 226 5.47 -19.60 10.78
CA TRP A 226 5.17 -20.96 10.28
C TRP A 226 4.54 -21.81 11.37
#